data_88677e8da5bbbb6cd1a38f26a9d46a3d
#
_entry.id   88677e8da5bbbb6cd1a38f26a9d46a3d
#
_cell.length_a   1.000
_cell.length_b   1.000
_cell.length_c   1.000
_cell.angle_alpha   90.00
_cell.angle_beta   90.00
_cell.angle_gamma   90.00
#
_symmetry.space_group_name_H-M   'P 1'
#
loop_
_entity.id
_entity.type
_entity.pdbx_description
1 polymer ?
#
loop_
_entity_poly.entity_id
_entity_poly.type
_entity_poly.pdbx_seq_one_letter_code
_entity_poly.pdbx_strand_id
1 'polypeptide(L)'
;MDPITDITGDAFFYQEDYMSEIWTYFDEESGIITHIYDKETINDEIKKKLFVGVFKIISTHDFRECLRNAVQQKNKRMNSFYHALELYSQKHPMQAVLTNNWFDIGHEDKYYNSKLEVRAREFNHITIDKNRGILKKTSDDKDKFIGEIKWYLKLPADVEYVRPRIFDYSTSYVNPYVSMEYYAYHTVHELFLYGDLTLQQWVDIFNRIRFVCDDFKRYTVKDANIRSALEEMYLTKT
;
A
#
# COMPACT_ATOMS: atom_id res chain seq x y z
N MET A 1 -1.41 9.51 17.20
CA MET A 1 -0.19 9.35 18.02
C MET A 1 0.80 8.58 17.18
N ASP A 2 2.00 9.08 17.04
CA ASP A 2 3.06 8.38 16.30
C ASP A 2 3.70 7.35 17.26
N PRO A 3 3.48 6.04 17.06
CA PRO A 3 3.95 5.02 18.01
C PRO A 3 5.48 4.96 18.13
N ILE A 4 6.22 5.58 17.20
CA ILE A 4 7.69 5.57 17.20
C ILE A 4 8.26 6.60 18.17
N THR A 5 7.59 7.73 18.39
CA THR A 5 8.11 8.84 19.21
C THR A 5 7.94 8.61 20.71
N ASP A 6 6.97 7.80 21.13
CA ASP A 6 6.63 7.61 22.55
C ASP A 6 7.46 6.51 23.26
N ILE A 7 8.29 5.78 22.50
CA ILE A 7 9.14 4.72 23.05
C ILE A 7 10.44 5.32 23.57
N THR A 8 10.72 5.14 24.85
CA THR A 8 11.90 5.73 25.52
C THR A 8 13.19 4.90 25.47
N GLY A 9 13.11 3.63 25.09
CA GLY A 9 14.24 2.68 25.07
C GLY A 9 14.56 2.12 23.69
N ASP A 10 15.43 1.10 23.69
CA ASP A 10 15.65 0.26 22.51
C ASP A 10 14.38 -0.49 22.18
N ALA A 11 14.04 -0.61 20.88
CA ALA A 11 12.82 -1.26 20.46
C ALA A 11 12.94 -1.87 19.06
N PHE A 12 12.13 -2.87 18.79
CA PHE A 12 11.87 -3.38 17.46
C PHE A 12 10.38 -3.57 17.25
N PHE A 13 9.94 -3.37 16.00
CA PHE A 13 8.53 -3.46 15.63
C PHE A 13 8.27 -4.77 14.92
N TYR A 14 7.13 -5.39 15.24
CA TYR A 14 6.73 -6.66 14.65
C TYR A 14 5.24 -6.71 14.33
N GLN A 15 4.89 -7.63 13.45
CA GLN A 15 3.53 -8.09 13.19
C GLN A 15 3.47 -9.60 13.42
N GLU A 16 2.31 -10.11 13.80
CA GLU A 16 2.10 -11.56 13.92
C GLU A 16 1.52 -12.12 12.64
N ASP A 17 2.20 -13.11 12.05
CA ASP A 17 1.73 -13.82 10.85
C ASP A 17 2.27 -15.26 10.84
N TYR A 18 1.78 -16.08 9.92
CA TYR A 18 2.32 -17.41 9.68
C TYR A 18 3.65 -17.32 8.95
N MET A 19 4.59 -18.21 9.34
CA MET A 19 5.93 -18.23 8.75
C MET A 19 5.91 -18.49 7.25
N SER A 20 6.82 -17.83 6.55
CA SER A 20 7.00 -17.93 5.12
C SER A 20 8.48 -17.77 4.74
N GLU A 21 8.91 -18.40 3.66
CA GLU A 21 10.30 -18.34 3.14
C GLU A 21 10.76 -16.93 2.77
N ILE A 22 9.83 -15.98 2.65
CA ILE A 22 10.15 -14.61 2.23
C ILE A 22 10.45 -13.67 3.39
N TRP A 23 10.08 -14.05 4.63
CA TRP A 23 10.20 -13.16 5.79
C TRP A 23 11.13 -13.70 6.85
N THR A 24 11.62 -12.78 7.67
CA THR A 24 12.41 -13.07 8.86
C THR A 24 11.54 -12.95 10.11
N TYR A 25 11.44 -14.03 10.85
CA TYR A 25 10.69 -14.16 12.10
C TYR A 25 11.63 -14.29 13.29
N PHE A 26 11.12 -14.11 14.50
CA PHE A 26 11.90 -14.26 15.71
C PHE A 26 11.08 -14.74 16.90
N ASP A 27 11.78 -15.34 17.84
CA ASP A 27 11.30 -15.57 19.22
C ASP A 27 12.05 -14.64 20.16
N GLU A 28 11.37 -14.16 21.20
CA GLU A 28 11.98 -13.29 22.20
C GLU A 28 11.44 -13.60 23.59
N GLU A 29 12.27 -13.36 24.61
CA GLU A 29 11.91 -13.44 26.02
C GLU A 29 12.45 -12.22 26.76
N SER A 30 11.56 -11.46 27.42
CA SER A 30 11.91 -10.25 28.17
C SER A 30 12.78 -9.25 27.41
N GLY A 31 12.51 -9.09 26.10
CA GLY A 31 13.24 -8.17 25.23
C GLY A 31 14.57 -8.71 24.68
N ILE A 32 14.90 -9.96 24.96
CA ILE A 32 16.07 -10.64 24.40
C ILE A 32 15.61 -11.52 23.25
N ILE A 33 16.18 -11.30 22.06
CA ILE A 33 15.91 -12.14 20.90
C ILE A 33 16.61 -13.48 21.11
N THR A 34 15.83 -14.54 21.24
CA THR A 34 16.34 -15.90 21.57
C THR A 34 16.59 -16.71 20.32
N HIS A 35 15.82 -16.50 19.27
CA HIS A 35 16.00 -17.18 17.99
C HIS A 35 15.51 -16.33 16.83
N ILE A 36 16.18 -16.41 15.69
CA ILE A 36 15.81 -15.76 14.44
C ILE A 36 15.69 -16.81 13.33
N TYR A 37 14.57 -16.80 12.66
CA TYR A 37 14.25 -17.63 11.48
C TYR A 37 14.41 -16.76 10.23
N ASP A 38 15.59 -16.76 9.63
CA ASP A 38 15.88 -15.91 8.47
C ASP A 38 15.55 -16.65 7.17
N LYS A 39 14.32 -16.40 6.65
CA LYS A 39 13.81 -17.04 5.44
C LYS A 39 13.74 -18.57 5.52
N GLU A 40 13.46 -19.08 6.71
CA GLU A 40 13.26 -20.49 6.93
C GLU A 40 11.76 -20.82 6.95
N THR A 41 11.37 -21.91 6.27
CA THR A 41 10.01 -22.45 6.37
C THR A 41 10.01 -23.54 7.43
N ILE A 42 9.29 -23.31 8.51
CA ILE A 42 8.95 -24.34 9.47
C ILE A 42 7.46 -24.63 9.31
N ASN A 43 7.10 -25.91 9.16
CA ASN A 43 5.71 -26.36 9.14
C ASN A 43 5.10 -26.21 10.54
N ASP A 44 4.87 -24.98 10.95
CA ASP A 44 4.30 -24.64 12.24
C ASP A 44 3.02 -23.83 11.97
N GLU A 45 1.89 -24.35 12.44
CA GLU A 45 0.59 -23.66 12.33
C GLU A 45 0.47 -22.47 13.30
N ILE A 46 1.54 -22.17 14.04
CA ILE A 46 1.59 -21.11 15.04
C ILE A 46 2.08 -19.81 14.38
N LYS A 47 1.36 -18.73 14.62
CA LYS A 47 1.83 -17.40 14.23
C LYS A 47 3.10 -17.02 14.98
N LYS A 48 4.05 -16.49 14.26
CA LYS A 48 5.33 -15.98 14.77
C LYS A 48 5.42 -14.46 14.64
N LYS A 49 6.34 -13.85 15.35
CA LYS A 49 6.63 -12.43 15.32
C LYS A 49 7.51 -12.11 14.11
N LEU A 50 6.96 -11.41 13.11
CA LEU A 50 7.63 -10.99 11.90
C LEU A 50 8.28 -9.61 12.11
N PHE A 51 9.56 -9.45 11.80
CA PHE A 51 10.20 -8.13 11.76
C PHE A 51 9.65 -7.27 10.63
N VAL A 52 9.14 -6.08 10.97
CA VAL A 52 8.63 -5.11 9.98
C VAL A 52 9.71 -4.14 9.45
N GLY A 53 10.96 -4.34 9.86
CA GLY A 53 12.10 -3.54 9.38
C GLY A 53 12.28 -2.21 10.12
N VAL A 54 11.56 -1.95 11.20
CA VAL A 54 11.68 -0.74 12.02
C VAL A 54 12.31 -1.09 13.36
N PHE A 55 13.42 -0.39 13.68
CA PHE A 55 14.20 -0.61 14.90
C PHE A 55 14.58 0.74 15.50
N LYS A 56 14.57 0.84 16.83
CA LYS A 56 15.09 1.96 17.59
C LYS A 56 16.29 1.48 18.40
N ILE A 57 17.46 2.05 18.13
CA ILE A 57 18.74 1.68 18.76
C ILE A 57 19.28 2.91 19.47
N ILE A 58 19.44 2.86 20.77
CA ILE A 58 19.94 3.96 21.60
C ILE A 58 21.48 3.97 21.60
N SER A 59 22.11 2.82 21.93
CA SER A 59 23.57 2.71 21.89
C SER A 59 24.07 2.35 20.50
N THR A 60 24.20 3.37 19.63
CA THR A 60 24.72 3.16 18.26
C THR A 60 26.17 2.66 18.25
N HIS A 61 26.95 2.95 19.31
CA HIS A 61 28.32 2.45 19.46
C HIS A 61 28.31 0.93 19.64
N ASP A 62 27.54 0.42 20.59
CA ASP A 62 27.49 -1.03 20.90
C ASP A 62 26.86 -1.81 19.75
N PHE A 63 25.81 -1.26 19.12
CA PHE A 63 25.22 -1.88 17.94
C PHE A 63 26.23 -2.00 16.79
N ARG A 64 27.05 -0.98 16.57
CA ARG A 64 28.12 -0.99 15.55
C ARG A 64 29.18 -2.05 15.86
N GLU A 65 29.51 -2.29 17.12
CA GLU A 65 30.40 -3.39 17.51
C GLU A 65 29.77 -4.74 17.25
N CYS A 66 28.50 -4.93 17.63
CA CYS A 66 27.75 -6.16 17.31
C CYS A 66 27.70 -6.42 15.81
N LEU A 67 27.49 -5.37 14.99
CA LEU A 67 27.48 -5.50 13.54
C LEU A 67 28.86 -5.93 12.97
N ARG A 68 29.96 -5.36 13.48
CA ARG A 68 31.30 -5.78 13.09
C ARG A 68 31.57 -7.24 13.44
N ASN A 69 31.16 -7.67 14.62
CA ASN A 69 31.31 -9.05 15.07
C ASN A 69 30.48 -10.00 14.20
N ALA A 70 29.23 -9.64 13.91
CA ALA A 70 28.35 -10.44 13.05
C ALA A 70 28.90 -10.61 11.64
N VAL A 71 29.45 -9.54 11.05
CA VAL A 71 30.09 -9.58 9.71
C VAL A 71 31.34 -10.46 9.72
N GLN A 72 32.17 -10.40 10.77
CA GLN A 72 33.38 -11.22 10.88
C GLN A 72 33.07 -12.70 11.07
N GLN A 73 32.03 -13.04 11.82
CA GLN A 73 31.63 -14.43 12.08
C GLN A 73 31.04 -15.13 10.85
N LYS A 74 30.70 -14.40 9.79
CA LYS A 74 30.15 -14.91 8.51
C LYS A 74 29.11 -16.03 8.73
N ASN A 75 28.12 -15.77 9.57
CA ASN A 75 27.04 -16.72 9.72
C ASN A 75 26.32 -16.91 8.37
N LYS A 76 26.49 -18.09 7.76
CA LYS A 76 25.91 -18.38 6.43
C LYS A 76 24.39 -18.59 6.47
N ARG A 77 23.83 -18.77 7.67
CA ARG A 77 22.38 -19.04 7.84
C ARG A 77 21.54 -17.80 8.04
N MET A 78 22.15 -16.66 8.37
CA MET A 78 21.45 -15.46 8.77
C MET A 78 22.10 -14.21 8.22
N ASN A 79 21.29 -13.22 7.84
CA ASN A 79 21.80 -11.90 7.48
C ASN A 79 22.56 -11.27 8.67
N SER A 80 23.73 -10.69 8.39
CA SER A 80 24.60 -10.08 9.43
C SER A 80 23.90 -9.00 10.25
N PHE A 81 22.92 -8.30 9.70
CA PHE A 81 22.14 -7.31 10.44
C PHE A 81 21.28 -7.97 11.53
N TYR A 82 20.57 -9.02 11.21
CA TYR A 82 19.75 -9.75 12.19
C TYR A 82 20.59 -10.44 13.25
N HIS A 83 21.76 -10.99 12.87
CA HIS A 83 22.71 -11.51 13.84
C HIS A 83 23.25 -10.44 14.77
N ALA A 84 23.55 -9.24 14.25
CA ALA A 84 23.95 -8.12 15.09
C ALA A 84 22.84 -7.68 16.06
N LEU A 85 21.58 -7.73 15.60
CA LEU A 85 20.42 -7.41 16.43
C LEU A 85 20.24 -8.43 17.58
N GLU A 86 20.41 -9.72 17.30
CA GLU A 86 20.44 -10.78 18.30
C GLU A 86 21.53 -10.52 19.35
N LEU A 87 22.79 -10.31 18.94
CA LEU A 87 23.90 -10.00 19.82
C LEU A 87 23.69 -8.72 20.65
N TYR A 88 23.07 -7.71 20.04
CA TYR A 88 22.78 -6.44 20.70
C TYR A 88 21.71 -6.61 21.78
N SER A 89 20.63 -7.33 21.49
CA SER A 89 19.53 -7.55 22.44
C SER A 89 19.97 -8.29 23.71
N GLN A 90 21.02 -9.10 23.64
CA GLN A 90 21.61 -9.78 24.82
C GLN A 90 22.25 -8.79 25.80
N LYS A 91 22.75 -7.66 25.30
CA LYS A 91 23.36 -6.59 26.13
C LYS A 91 22.38 -5.50 26.50
N HIS A 92 21.46 -5.21 25.61
CA HIS A 92 20.47 -4.14 25.68
C HIS A 92 19.09 -4.74 25.39
N PRO A 93 18.36 -5.21 26.42
CA PRO A 93 17.00 -5.73 26.21
C PRO A 93 16.11 -4.69 25.50
N MET A 94 15.41 -5.12 24.46
CA MET A 94 14.65 -4.26 23.56
C MET A 94 13.16 -4.46 23.76
N GLN A 95 12.39 -3.39 23.68
CA GLN A 95 10.94 -3.48 23.73
C GLN A 95 10.41 -4.04 22.39
N ALA A 96 9.69 -5.17 22.44
CA ALA A 96 8.96 -5.69 21.28
C ALA A 96 7.63 -4.94 21.15
N VAL A 97 7.41 -4.28 20.02
CA VAL A 97 6.24 -3.43 19.76
C VAL A 97 5.41 -4.03 18.64
N LEU A 98 4.19 -4.47 18.95
CA LEU A 98 3.24 -4.94 17.96
C LEU A 98 2.72 -3.75 17.15
N THR A 99 2.76 -3.86 15.81
CA THR A 99 2.14 -2.90 14.90
C THR A 99 1.09 -3.58 14.03
N ASN A 100 -0.09 -2.94 13.93
CA ASN A 100 -1.18 -3.40 13.06
C ASN A 100 -1.30 -2.57 11.77
N ASN A 101 -0.50 -1.52 11.64
CA ASN A 101 -0.55 -0.57 10.52
C ASN A 101 0.68 -0.71 9.61
N TRP A 102 1.23 -1.91 9.51
CA TRP A 102 2.32 -2.19 8.58
C TRP A 102 1.80 -2.84 7.31
N PHE A 103 2.26 -2.32 6.17
CA PHE A 103 1.90 -2.81 4.86
C PHE A 103 3.16 -3.26 4.11
N ASP A 104 3.21 -4.54 3.75
CA ASP A 104 4.28 -5.06 2.91
C ASP A 104 4.08 -4.60 1.46
N ILE A 105 4.99 -3.75 1.01
CA ILE A 105 5.04 -3.24 -0.38
C ILE A 105 6.24 -3.79 -1.16
N GLY A 106 7.05 -4.64 -0.53
CA GLY A 106 8.25 -5.25 -1.13
C GLY A 106 7.98 -6.53 -1.90
N HIS A 107 6.83 -7.17 -1.68
CA HIS A 107 6.43 -8.41 -2.34
C HIS A 107 5.17 -8.18 -3.20
N GLU A 108 5.16 -8.68 -4.43
CA GLU A 108 4.14 -8.36 -5.44
C GLU A 108 2.71 -8.68 -4.96
N ASP A 109 2.48 -9.88 -4.44
CA ASP A 109 1.17 -10.33 -3.93
C ASP A 109 0.70 -9.53 -2.71
N LYS A 110 1.63 -9.12 -1.84
CA LYS A 110 1.34 -8.28 -0.67
C LYS A 110 1.15 -6.82 -1.06
N TYR A 111 1.95 -6.34 -2.02
CA TYR A 111 1.79 -5.00 -2.59
C TYR A 111 0.37 -4.75 -3.10
N TYR A 112 -0.20 -5.67 -3.87
CA TYR A 112 -1.57 -5.51 -4.39
C TYR A 112 -2.63 -5.44 -3.28
N ASN A 113 -2.44 -6.18 -2.17
CA ASN A 113 -3.35 -6.11 -1.04
C ASN A 113 -3.18 -4.80 -0.28
N SER A 114 -1.94 -4.42 0.04
CA SER A 114 -1.60 -3.17 0.74
C SER A 114 -2.00 -1.93 -0.04
N LYS A 115 -1.87 -1.96 -1.37
CA LYS A 115 -2.27 -0.89 -2.28
C LYS A 115 -3.74 -0.50 -2.14
N LEU A 116 -4.62 -1.46 -1.89
CA LEU A 116 -6.05 -1.21 -1.73
C LEU A 116 -6.36 -0.46 -0.44
N GLU A 117 -5.63 -0.77 0.62
CA GLU A 117 -5.81 -0.13 1.92
C GLU A 117 -5.15 1.26 1.96
N VAL A 118 -3.95 1.41 1.39
CA VAL A 118 -3.22 2.69 1.37
C VAL A 118 -3.79 3.70 0.37
N ARG A 119 -4.40 3.25 -0.74
CA ARG A 119 -4.95 4.15 -1.78
C ARG A 119 -6.36 4.64 -1.54
N ALA A 120 -7.14 3.97 -0.74
CA ALA A 120 -8.42 4.51 -0.34
C ALA A 120 -8.15 5.78 0.48
N ARG A 121 -8.62 6.95 -0.01
CA ARG A 121 -8.69 8.14 0.85
C ARG A 121 -9.47 7.75 2.09
N GLU A 122 -9.16 8.32 3.25
CA GLU A 122 -9.78 7.98 4.54
C GLU A 122 -11.31 7.84 4.49
N PHE A 123 -11.96 8.61 3.61
CA PHE A 123 -13.41 8.61 3.43
C PHE A 123 -13.92 7.62 2.35
N ASN A 124 -13.05 6.87 1.66
CA ASN A 124 -13.44 5.88 0.66
C ASN A 124 -13.20 4.47 1.19
N HIS A 125 -14.21 3.61 1.07
CA HIS A 125 -14.12 2.20 1.42
C HIS A 125 -14.26 1.36 0.16
N ILE A 126 -13.26 0.51 -0.10
CA ILE A 126 -13.20 -0.35 -1.29
C ILE A 126 -13.11 -1.79 -0.84
N THR A 127 -14.01 -2.62 -1.35
CA THR A 127 -13.96 -4.08 -1.22
C THR A 127 -13.84 -4.73 -2.59
N ILE A 128 -13.00 -5.76 -2.72
CA ILE A 128 -12.77 -6.46 -3.99
C ILE A 128 -13.03 -7.94 -3.81
N ASP A 129 -13.93 -8.46 -4.64
CA ASP A 129 -14.09 -9.89 -4.87
C ASP A 129 -13.24 -10.27 -6.10
N LYS A 130 -12.02 -10.76 -5.85
CA LYS A 130 -11.07 -11.16 -6.91
C LYS A 130 -11.59 -12.34 -7.73
N ASN A 131 -12.38 -13.23 -7.11
CA ASN A 131 -12.91 -14.41 -7.79
C ASN A 131 -13.97 -14.03 -8.83
N ARG A 132 -14.75 -13.00 -8.54
CA ARG A 132 -15.79 -12.48 -9.44
C ARG A 132 -15.33 -11.32 -10.29
N GLY A 133 -14.15 -10.76 -10.02
CA GLY A 133 -13.67 -9.54 -10.69
C GLY A 133 -14.55 -8.33 -10.40
N ILE A 134 -15.06 -8.20 -9.17
CA ILE A 134 -15.98 -7.13 -8.77
C ILE A 134 -15.33 -6.26 -7.71
N LEU A 135 -15.33 -4.94 -7.94
CA LEU A 135 -14.99 -3.91 -6.97
C LEU A 135 -16.27 -3.23 -6.50
N LYS A 136 -16.46 -3.13 -5.18
CA LYS A 136 -17.51 -2.31 -4.58
C LYS A 136 -16.88 -1.14 -3.84
N LYS A 137 -17.35 0.07 -4.15
CA LYS A 137 -16.93 1.33 -3.53
C LYS A 137 -18.08 1.96 -2.78
N THR A 138 -17.79 2.45 -1.58
CA THR A 138 -18.63 3.35 -0.77
C THR A 138 -17.81 4.55 -0.33
N SER A 139 -18.43 5.61 0.17
CA SER A 139 -17.72 6.79 0.67
C SER A 139 -18.51 7.50 1.77
N ASP A 140 -17.79 8.06 2.74
CA ASP A 140 -18.37 8.93 3.77
C ASP A 140 -18.68 10.32 3.23
N ASP A 141 -17.94 10.81 2.20
CA ASP A 141 -18.26 12.03 1.43
C ASP A 141 -19.35 11.73 0.40
N LYS A 142 -20.57 11.62 0.90
CA LYS A 142 -21.73 11.16 0.13
C LYS A 142 -22.08 12.07 -1.04
N ASP A 143 -21.95 13.37 -0.89
CA ASP A 143 -22.30 14.34 -1.94
C ASP A 143 -21.39 14.20 -3.15
N LYS A 144 -20.09 14.19 -2.94
CA LYS A 144 -19.11 13.96 -4.02
C LYS A 144 -19.26 12.57 -4.62
N PHE A 145 -19.50 11.57 -3.77
CA PHE A 145 -19.59 10.18 -4.25
C PHE A 145 -20.85 9.95 -5.10
N ILE A 146 -22.00 10.50 -4.71
CA ILE A 146 -23.21 10.48 -5.53
C ILE A 146 -22.96 11.20 -6.88
N GLY A 147 -22.22 12.31 -6.86
CA GLY A 147 -21.76 12.99 -8.06
C GLY A 147 -20.91 12.10 -8.97
N GLU A 148 -19.96 11.34 -8.39
CA GLU A 148 -19.13 10.37 -9.12
C GLU A 148 -19.99 9.26 -9.75
N ILE A 149 -20.92 8.66 -9.00
CA ILE A 149 -21.84 7.62 -9.53
C ILE A 149 -22.66 8.18 -10.70
N LYS A 150 -23.24 9.38 -10.54
CA LYS A 150 -24.01 10.04 -11.60
C LYS A 150 -23.16 10.33 -12.84
N TRP A 151 -21.88 10.64 -12.67
CA TRP A 151 -20.96 10.85 -13.78
C TRP A 151 -20.78 9.55 -14.58
N TYR A 152 -20.53 8.41 -13.93
CA TYR A 152 -20.45 7.11 -14.62
C TYR A 152 -21.72 6.78 -15.42
N LEU A 153 -22.89 7.09 -14.87
CA LEU A 153 -24.19 6.77 -15.49
C LEU A 153 -24.57 7.72 -16.63
N LYS A 154 -23.98 8.92 -16.66
CA LYS A 154 -24.28 9.93 -17.69
C LYS A 154 -23.37 9.88 -18.91
N LEU A 155 -22.34 9.04 -18.89
CA LEU A 155 -21.47 8.91 -20.05
C LEU A 155 -22.25 8.43 -21.26
N PRO A 156 -22.11 9.09 -22.44
CA PRO A 156 -22.69 8.64 -23.68
C PRO A 156 -22.23 7.21 -24.05
N ALA A 157 -23.09 6.45 -24.70
CA ALA A 157 -22.82 5.03 -24.99
C ALA A 157 -21.55 4.80 -25.83
N ASP A 158 -21.21 5.73 -26.72
CA ASP A 158 -20.03 5.65 -27.59
C ASP A 158 -18.71 5.98 -26.87
N VAL A 159 -18.76 6.52 -25.64
CA VAL A 159 -17.59 6.74 -24.77
C VAL A 159 -17.65 5.94 -23.46
N GLU A 160 -18.60 5.03 -23.32
CA GLU A 160 -18.69 4.15 -22.15
C GLU A 160 -17.44 3.28 -21.92
N TYR A 161 -16.68 3.03 -22.97
CA TYR A 161 -15.44 2.23 -22.89
C TYR A 161 -14.35 2.84 -21.99
N VAL A 162 -14.47 4.12 -21.61
CA VAL A 162 -13.50 4.77 -20.71
C VAL A 162 -13.77 4.50 -19.23
N ARG A 163 -14.87 3.84 -18.88
CA ARG A 163 -15.22 3.48 -17.51
C ARG A 163 -15.31 1.97 -17.32
N PRO A 164 -15.14 1.47 -16.08
CA PRO A 164 -15.46 0.09 -15.76
C PRO A 164 -16.95 -0.20 -16.01
N ARG A 165 -17.26 -1.44 -16.33
CA ARG A 165 -18.65 -1.90 -16.38
C ARG A 165 -19.28 -1.79 -15.01
N ILE A 166 -20.42 -1.11 -14.92
CA ILE A 166 -21.20 -0.99 -13.69
C ILE A 166 -22.16 -2.17 -13.60
N PHE A 167 -22.11 -2.91 -12.49
CA PHE A 167 -22.99 -4.05 -12.24
C PHE A 167 -24.19 -3.63 -11.40
N ASP A 168 -23.95 -2.78 -10.39
CA ASP A 168 -24.99 -2.35 -9.46
C ASP A 168 -24.61 -1.02 -8.81
N TYR A 169 -25.58 -0.22 -8.38
CA TYR A 169 -25.33 1.06 -7.73
C TYR A 169 -26.52 1.54 -6.90
N SER A 170 -26.24 2.45 -5.97
CA SER A 170 -27.25 3.22 -5.27
C SER A 170 -26.83 4.70 -5.19
N THR A 171 -27.72 5.59 -5.57
CA THR A 171 -27.57 7.03 -5.38
C THR A 171 -28.37 7.55 -4.17
N SER A 172 -28.93 6.64 -3.35
CA SER A 172 -29.57 7.00 -2.10
C SER A 172 -28.57 7.61 -1.13
N TYR A 173 -28.89 8.76 -0.57
CA TYR A 173 -28.03 9.43 0.39
C TYR A 173 -27.77 8.60 1.68
N VAL A 174 -28.70 7.70 2.01
CA VAL A 174 -28.57 6.84 3.19
C VAL A 174 -27.40 5.88 3.01
N ASN A 175 -27.30 5.22 1.84
CA ASN A 175 -26.29 4.23 1.56
C ASN A 175 -25.87 4.27 0.07
N PRO A 176 -25.10 5.27 -0.36
CA PRO A 176 -24.58 5.32 -1.73
C PRO A 176 -23.49 4.28 -1.93
N TYR A 177 -23.55 3.56 -3.03
CA TYR A 177 -22.50 2.62 -3.44
C TYR A 177 -22.48 2.45 -4.95
N VAL A 178 -21.33 1.97 -5.47
CA VAL A 178 -21.19 1.48 -6.83
C VAL A 178 -20.44 0.16 -6.81
N SER A 179 -20.95 -0.81 -7.56
CA SER A 179 -20.33 -2.09 -7.82
C SER A 179 -19.95 -2.16 -9.29
N MET A 180 -18.65 -2.34 -9.57
CA MET A 180 -18.11 -2.26 -10.92
C MET A 180 -17.06 -3.33 -11.18
N GLU A 181 -16.72 -3.51 -12.44
CA GLU A 181 -15.66 -4.40 -12.87
C GLU A 181 -14.32 -3.98 -12.27
N TYR A 182 -13.60 -4.97 -11.73
CA TYR A 182 -12.27 -4.77 -11.16
C TYR A 182 -11.20 -5.10 -12.20
N TYR A 183 -10.32 -4.14 -12.43
CA TYR A 183 -9.13 -4.31 -13.26
C TYR A 183 -7.87 -4.38 -12.40
N ALA A 184 -7.18 -5.52 -12.47
CA ALA A 184 -5.91 -5.74 -11.77
C ALA A 184 -4.70 -5.16 -12.54
N TYR A 185 -4.90 -4.14 -13.37
CA TYR A 185 -3.83 -3.53 -14.15
C TYR A 185 -3.12 -2.41 -13.37
N HIS A 186 -1.86 -2.18 -13.71
CA HIS A 186 -1.13 -1.02 -13.24
C HIS A 186 -1.75 0.28 -13.76
N THR A 187 -1.82 1.28 -12.91
CA THR A 187 -2.18 2.63 -13.35
C THR A 187 -0.99 3.30 -14.05
N VAL A 188 -1.25 4.30 -14.88
CA VAL A 188 -0.19 5.09 -15.54
C VAL A 188 0.75 5.72 -14.49
N HIS A 189 0.23 6.11 -13.33
CA HIS A 189 1.04 6.62 -12.22
C HIS A 189 2.03 5.58 -11.69
N GLU A 190 1.61 4.33 -11.53
CA GLU A 190 2.49 3.24 -11.09
C GLU A 190 3.53 2.89 -12.14
N LEU A 191 3.10 2.85 -13.41
CA LEU A 191 4.02 2.64 -14.52
C LEU A 191 5.07 3.76 -14.62
N PHE A 192 4.71 5.00 -14.26
CA PHE A 192 5.64 6.12 -14.21
C PHE A 192 6.64 6.02 -13.05
N LEU A 193 6.18 5.60 -11.86
CA LEU A 193 7.04 5.54 -10.67
C LEU A 193 7.90 4.27 -10.59
N TYR A 194 7.36 3.15 -11.06
CA TYR A 194 7.94 1.83 -10.81
C TYR A 194 8.13 0.99 -12.08
N GLY A 195 7.56 1.39 -13.21
CA GLY A 195 7.68 0.67 -14.46
C GLY A 195 8.93 1.07 -15.23
N ASP A 196 9.58 0.09 -15.83
CA ASP A 196 10.71 0.32 -16.75
C ASP A 196 10.22 0.34 -18.20
N LEU A 197 9.42 1.37 -18.52
CA LEU A 197 8.83 1.52 -19.84
C LEU A 197 9.78 2.23 -20.80
N THR A 198 9.90 1.69 -22.02
CA THR A 198 10.62 2.32 -23.11
C THR A 198 9.92 3.61 -23.57
N LEU A 199 10.67 4.50 -24.26
CA LEU A 199 10.10 5.70 -24.84
C LEU A 199 8.93 5.39 -25.79
N GLN A 200 9.02 4.30 -26.58
CA GLN A 200 7.95 3.92 -27.52
C GLN A 200 6.67 3.53 -26.77
N GLN A 201 6.77 2.80 -25.66
CA GLN A 201 5.61 2.45 -24.84
C GLN A 201 4.96 3.70 -24.23
N TRP A 202 5.74 4.69 -23.80
CA TRP A 202 5.20 5.97 -23.34
C TRP A 202 4.48 6.73 -24.45
N VAL A 203 5.05 6.78 -25.67
CA VAL A 203 4.39 7.40 -26.84
C VAL A 203 3.05 6.72 -27.12
N ASP A 204 2.98 5.39 -27.04
CA ASP A 204 1.74 4.65 -27.29
C ASP A 204 0.68 4.93 -26.19
N ILE A 205 1.09 5.01 -24.92
CA ILE A 205 0.20 5.41 -23.82
C ILE A 205 -0.38 6.81 -24.06
N PHE A 206 0.48 7.79 -24.37
CA PHE A 206 0.02 9.17 -24.61
C PHE A 206 -0.87 9.30 -25.85
N ASN A 207 -0.59 8.55 -26.91
CA ASN A 207 -1.45 8.51 -28.09
C ASN A 207 -2.85 7.95 -27.75
N ARG A 208 -2.94 6.93 -26.91
CA ARG A 208 -4.24 6.41 -26.44
C ARG A 208 -4.98 7.42 -25.56
N ILE A 209 -4.29 8.11 -24.65
CA ILE A 209 -4.88 9.18 -23.85
C ILE A 209 -5.41 10.30 -24.76
N ARG A 210 -4.62 10.72 -25.77
CA ARG A 210 -5.04 11.73 -26.74
C ARG A 210 -6.29 11.29 -27.51
N PHE A 211 -6.37 10.05 -27.93
CA PHE A 211 -7.55 9.51 -28.61
C PHE A 211 -8.80 9.64 -27.74
N VAL A 212 -8.72 9.26 -26.46
CA VAL A 212 -9.83 9.42 -25.50
C VAL A 212 -10.23 10.91 -25.36
N CYS A 213 -9.24 11.81 -25.24
CA CYS A 213 -9.51 13.24 -25.17
C CYS A 213 -10.20 13.77 -26.43
N ASP A 214 -9.82 13.28 -27.61
CA ASP A 214 -10.43 13.67 -28.87
C ASP A 214 -11.89 13.17 -28.99
N ASP A 215 -12.19 11.99 -28.43
CA ASP A 215 -13.55 11.49 -28.30
C ASP A 215 -14.41 12.41 -27.42
N PHE A 216 -13.88 12.83 -26.26
CA PHE A 216 -14.59 13.73 -25.36
C PHE A 216 -14.84 15.12 -25.97
N LYS A 217 -14.00 15.62 -26.90
CA LYS A 217 -14.20 16.90 -27.58
C LYS A 217 -15.48 16.93 -28.41
N ARG A 218 -16.04 15.79 -28.78
CA ARG A 218 -17.35 15.73 -29.47
C ARG A 218 -18.51 16.19 -28.56
N TYR A 219 -18.32 16.18 -27.26
CA TYR A 219 -19.29 16.57 -26.23
C TYR A 219 -18.91 17.92 -25.64
N THR A 220 -19.15 19.02 -26.42
CA THR A 220 -18.86 20.37 -25.95
C THR A 220 -19.99 20.90 -25.09
N VAL A 221 -19.66 21.39 -23.88
CA VAL A 221 -20.58 22.13 -23.05
C VAL A 221 -20.43 23.62 -23.35
N LYS A 222 -21.52 24.27 -23.74
CA LYS A 222 -21.55 25.70 -24.05
C LYS A 222 -21.80 26.57 -22.80
N ASP A 223 -21.35 26.15 -21.63
CA ASP A 223 -21.56 26.90 -20.40
C ASP A 223 -20.31 27.73 -20.07
N ALA A 224 -20.44 29.06 -20.15
CA ALA A 224 -19.37 30.01 -19.87
C ALA A 224 -18.85 29.92 -18.41
N ASN A 225 -19.66 29.40 -17.47
CA ASN A 225 -19.31 29.35 -16.04
C ASN A 225 -18.37 28.17 -15.70
N ILE A 226 -18.29 27.14 -16.57
CA ILE A 226 -17.40 26.00 -16.34
C ILE A 226 -15.94 26.41 -16.29
N ARG A 227 -15.53 27.38 -17.15
CA ARG A 227 -14.15 27.83 -17.20
C ARG A 227 -13.74 28.52 -15.90
N SER A 228 -14.55 29.42 -15.35
CA SER A 228 -14.28 30.12 -14.12
C SER A 228 -14.28 29.15 -12.91
N ALA A 229 -15.17 28.16 -12.89
CA ALA A 229 -15.22 27.14 -11.85
C ALA A 229 -13.98 26.23 -11.88
N LEU A 230 -13.46 25.89 -13.06
CA LEU A 230 -12.21 25.13 -13.19
C LEU A 230 -11.00 25.96 -12.75
N GLU A 231 -10.92 27.24 -13.16
CA GLU A 231 -9.85 28.15 -12.75
C GLU A 231 -9.85 28.34 -11.22
N GLU A 232 -11.00 28.54 -10.60
CA GLU A 232 -11.14 28.62 -9.15
C GLU A 232 -10.72 27.33 -8.45
N MET A 233 -11.10 26.16 -8.97
CA MET A 233 -10.71 24.85 -8.44
C MET A 233 -9.19 24.64 -8.48
N TYR A 234 -8.51 25.12 -9.53
CA TYR A 234 -7.04 25.02 -9.62
C TYR A 234 -6.35 26.01 -8.68
N LEU A 235 -6.83 27.24 -8.59
CA LEU A 235 -6.26 28.27 -7.71
C LEU A 235 -6.41 27.93 -6.20
N THR A 236 -7.44 27.19 -5.82
CA THR A 236 -7.64 26.77 -4.43
C THR A 236 -6.83 25.53 -4.02
N LYS A 237 -6.25 24.81 -4.99
CA LYS A 237 -5.43 23.60 -4.73
C LYS A 237 -3.93 23.83 -4.82
N THR A 238 -3.49 25.00 -5.24
CA THR A 238 -2.09 25.45 -5.25
C THR A 238 -1.79 26.35 -4.07
#